data_800b1c41301c08e5e856513b1a90833c
#
_entry.id   800b1c41301c08e5e856513b1a90833c
#
_cell.length_a   1.000
_cell.length_b   1.000
_cell.length_c   1.000
_cell.angle_alpha   90.00
_cell.angle_beta   90.00
_cell.angle_gamma   90.00
#
_symmetry.space_group_name_H-M   'P 1'
#
loop_
_entity.id
_entity.type
_entity.pdbx_description
1 polymer ?
#
loop_
_entity_poly.entity_id
_entity_poly.type
_entity_poly.pdbx_seq_one_letter_code
_entity_poly.pdbx_strand_id
1 'polypeptide(L)'
;NNGKDVRLARIGPNSWDIEEGSALIKIDYNTNTRFIYADATLCQLPKTNIAGIYEYLLRENYNLEGMLFSINGQNIMLSQLVYDDDLTVETGSILFGNLFKKADHYDNIMIEQHACIPNNREN
;
A
#
# COMPACT_ATOMS: atom_id res chain seq x y z
N ASN A 1 -18.12 -3.87 3.27
CA ASN A 1 -16.98 -4.60 3.09
C ASN A 1 -17.17 -5.75 2.17
N ASN A 2 -18.27 -5.98 1.54
CA ASN A 2 -18.44 -6.96 0.47
C ASN A 2 -18.02 -8.35 0.86
N GLY A 3 -18.26 -8.74 2.08
CA GLY A 3 -17.95 -10.07 2.54
C GLY A 3 -16.51 -10.32 2.88
N LYS A 4 -15.64 -9.35 2.70
CA LYS A 4 -14.25 -9.50 3.09
C LYS A 4 -14.08 -9.21 4.57
N ASP A 5 -13.12 -9.91 5.15
CA ASP A 5 -12.80 -9.72 6.54
C ASP A 5 -11.89 -8.50 6.67
N VAL A 6 -12.41 -7.43 7.21
CA VAL A 6 -11.68 -6.19 7.36
C VAL A 6 -11.52 -5.90 8.83
N ARG A 7 -10.28 -5.63 9.25
CA ARG A 7 -9.99 -5.30 10.63
C ARG A 7 -9.29 -3.95 10.69
N LEU A 8 -9.69 -3.16 11.66
CA LEU A 8 -9.12 -1.84 11.89
C LEU A 8 -8.63 -1.80 13.33
N ALA A 9 -7.36 -1.51 13.52
CA ALA A 9 -6.76 -1.39 14.84
C ALA A 9 -6.03 -0.08 14.96
N ARG A 10 -6.32 0.66 16.01
CA ARG A 10 -5.59 1.88 16.31
C ARG A 10 -4.30 1.52 17.01
N ILE A 11 -3.17 1.94 16.43
CA ILE A 11 -1.86 1.59 16.97
C ILE A 11 -1.13 2.78 17.56
N GLY A 12 -1.75 3.95 17.57
CA GLY A 12 -1.17 5.16 18.17
C GLY A 12 -2.20 6.24 18.14
N PRO A 13 -1.87 7.46 18.64
CA PRO A 13 -2.85 8.56 18.67
C PRO A 13 -3.32 8.93 17.27
N ASN A 14 -2.47 8.78 16.26
CA ASN A 14 -2.80 9.18 14.90
C ASN A 14 -2.40 8.12 13.89
N SER A 15 -2.44 6.85 14.30
CA SER A 15 -1.99 5.76 13.44
C SER A 15 -2.93 4.58 13.56
N TRP A 16 -3.20 3.94 12.43
CA TRP A 16 -4.11 2.79 12.36
C TRP A 16 -3.56 1.76 11.40
N ASP A 17 -3.84 0.49 11.69
CA ASP A 17 -3.61 -0.61 10.77
C ASP A 17 -4.95 -1.10 10.25
N ILE A 18 -5.05 -1.30 8.95
CA ILE A 18 -6.23 -1.89 8.34
C ILE A 18 -5.80 -3.17 7.63
N GLU A 19 -6.45 -4.27 7.99
CA GLU A 19 -6.21 -5.56 7.33
C GLU A 19 -7.45 -5.95 6.56
N GLU A 20 -7.25 -6.37 5.32
CA GLU A 20 -8.33 -6.89 4.49
C GLU A 20 -7.77 -8.05 3.71
N GLY A 21 -8.16 -9.27 4.05
CA GLY A 21 -7.57 -10.46 3.46
C GLY A 21 -6.10 -10.55 3.82
N SER A 22 -5.23 -10.67 2.82
CA SER A 22 -3.79 -10.71 3.05
C SER A 22 -3.14 -9.34 2.98
N ALA A 23 -3.91 -8.30 2.73
CA ALA A 23 -3.36 -6.95 2.59
C ALA A 23 -3.32 -6.24 3.93
N LEU A 24 -2.24 -5.53 4.18
CA LEU A 24 -2.10 -4.70 5.38
C LEU A 24 -1.75 -3.29 4.95
N ILE A 25 -2.55 -2.34 5.39
CA ILE A 25 -2.31 -0.93 5.12
C ILE A 25 -2.16 -0.22 6.45
N LYS A 26 -1.07 0.52 6.58
CA LYS A 26 -0.85 1.37 7.74
C LYS A 26 -1.23 2.80 7.38
N ILE A 27 -2.03 3.44 8.23
CA ILE A 27 -2.46 4.81 8.01
C ILE A 27 -1.90 5.68 9.11
N ASP A 28 -1.25 6.77 8.72
CA ASP A 28 -0.71 7.76 9.65
C ASP A 28 -1.24 9.14 9.28
N TYR A 29 -1.62 9.90 10.29
CA TYR A 29 -2.07 11.27 10.14
C TYR A 29 -1.05 12.20 10.76
N ASN A 30 -0.55 13.14 9.96
CA ASN A 30 0.41 14.14 10.43
C ASN A 30 -0.36 15.41 10.77
N THR A 31 -0.46 15.72 12.07
CA THR A 31 -1.26 16.86 12.53
C THR A 31 -0.67 18.19 12.12
N ASN A 32 0.63 18.24 11.85
CA ASN A 32 1.27 19.52 11.46
C ASN A 32 1.00 19.85 10.01
N THR A 33 1.11 18.86 9.12
CA THR A 33 0.90 19.08 7.69
C THR A 33 -0.53 18.80 7.26
N ARG A 34 -1.27 18.06 8.08
CA ARG A 34 -2.64 17.63 7.81
C ARG A 34 -2.74 16.65 6.66
N PHE A 35 -1.65 15.98 6.33
CA PHE A 35 -1.67 14.91 5.35
C PHE A 35 -1.92 13.57 6.03
N ILE A 36 -2.64 12.72 5.31
CA ILE A 36 -2.90 11.35 5.70
C ILE A 36 -2.10 10.47 4.76
N TYR A 37 -1.28 9.59 5.32
CA TYR A 37 -0.43 8.67 4.56
C TYR A 37 -0.99 7.27 4.73
N ALA A 38 -1.21 6.58 3.63
CA ALA A 38 -1.63 5.19 3.67
C ALA A 38 -0.59 4.37 2.93
N ASP A 39 0.05 3.45 3.63
CA ASP A 39 1.15 2.63 3.11
C ASP A 39 0.73 1.18 3.07
N ALA A 40 0.68 0.61 1.89
CA ALA A 40 0.44 -0.83 1.71
C ALA A 40 1.79 -1.51 1.52
N THR A 41 2.06 -2.54 2.31
CA THR A 41 3.24 -3.38 2.12
C THR A 41 2.89 -4.49 1.16
N LEU A 42 3.59 -4.56 0.02
CA LEU A 42 3.26 -5.54 -1.01
C LEU A 42 4.04 -6.83 -0.82
N CYS A 43 5.31 -6.79 -1.15
CA CYS A 43 6.14 -7.98 -1.13
C CYS A 43 7.57 -7.53 -0.93
N GLN A 44 8.50 -8.48 -0.88
CA GLN A 44 9.91 -8.16 -0.69
C GLN A 44 10.63 -8.21 -2.02
N LEU A 45 11.73 -7.49 -2.08
CA LEU A 45 12.57 -7.46 -3.27
C LEU A 45 13.04 -8.86 -3.62
N PRO A 46 13.19 -9.15 -4.92
CA PRO A 46 13.72 -10.46 -5.32
C PRO A 46 15.19 -10.57 -4.97
N LYS A 47 15.70 -11.79 -4.98
CA LYS A 47 17.11 -12.02 -4.66
C LYS A 47 18.02 -11.68 -5.82
N THR A 48 17.50 -11.68 -7.03
CA THR A 48 18.28 -11.37 -8.23
C THR A 48 17.50 -10.41 -9.10
N ASN A 49 18.21 -9.81 -10.06
CA ASN A 49 17.61 -8.87 -11.01
C ASN A 49 16.93 -7.70 -10.34
N ILE A 50 17.61 -7.10 -9.38
CA ILE A 50 17.09 -5.94 -8.66
C ILE A 50 16.82 -4.78 -9.61
N ALA A 51 17.71 -4.58 -10.60
CA ALA A 51 17.52 -3.49 -11.55
C ALA A 51 16.21 -3.64 -12.32
N GLY A 52 15.82 -4.86 -12.63
CA GLY A 52 14.58 -5.11 -13.36
C GLY A 52 13.36 -4.69 -12.57
N ILE A 53 13.31 -5.03 -11.28
CA ILE A 53 12.15 -4.62 -10.48
C ILE A 53 12.15 -3.11 -10.26
N TYR A 54 13.32 -2.50 -10.06
CA TYR A 54 13.37 -1.04 -9.91
C TYR A 54 12.86 -0.35 -11.16
N GLU A 55 13.26 -0.83 -12.33
CA GLU A 55 12.77 -0.25 -13.58
C GLU A 55 11.27 -0.40 -13.69
N TYR A 56 10.74 -1.57 -13.35
CA TYR A 56 9.30 -1.81 -13.39
C TYR A 56 8.55 -0.83 -12.49
N LEU A 57 9.03 -0.65 -11.26
CA LEU A 57 8.36 0.23 -10.31
C LEU A 57 8.38 1.68 -10.80
N LEU A 58 9.50 2.13 -11.33
CA LEU A 58 9.59 3.51 -11.82
C LEU A 58 8.70 3.74 -13.02
N ARG A 59 8.62 2.75 -13.92
CA ARG A 59 7.73 2.90 -15.07
C ARG A 59 6.27 2.90 -14.67
N GLU A 60 5.91 2.04 -13.72
CA GLU A 60 4.52 1.98 -13.27
C GLU A 60 4.12 3.21 -12.48
N ASN A 61 5.06 3.83 -11.76
CA ASN A 61 4.77 5.08 -11.05
C ASN A 61 4.23 6.16 -11.99
N TYR A 62 4.67 6.15 -13.23
CA TYR A 62 4.19 7.14 -14.20
C TYR A 62 2.69 7.02 -14.43
N ASN A 63 2.13 5.82 -14.28
CA ASN A 63 0.72 5.56 -14.58
C ASN A 63 -0.17 5.60 -13.35
N LEU A 64 0.41 5.73 -12.16
CA LEU A 64 -0.39 5.78 -10.94
C LEU A 64 -0.90 7.20 -10.69
N GLU A 65 -2.09 7.30 -10.13
CA GLU A 65 -2.67 8.58 -9.77
C GLU A 65 -2.83 8.64 -8.28
N GLY A 66 -2.12 9.56 -7.63
CA GLY A 66 -2.23 9.75 -6.20
C GLY A 66 -1.54 8.67 -5.37
N MET A 67 -0.83 7.79 -6.01
CA MET A 67 -0.11 6.70 -5.35
C MET A 67 1.30 6.63 -5.91
N LEU A 68 2.20 6.02 -5.14
CA LEU A 68 3.56 5.82 -5.60
C LEU A 68 4.16 4.57 -4.98
N PHE A 69 5.09 3.97 -5.70
CA PHE A 69 5.88 2.87 -5.18
C PHE A 69 7.13 3.41 -4.51
N SER A 70 7.55 2.72 -3.46
CA SER A 70 8.80 3.02 -2.77
C SER A 70 9.37 1.74 -2.18
N ILE A 71 10.58 1.84 -1.66
CA ILE A 71 11.27 0.72 -1.03
C ILE A 71 11.54 1.10 0.41
N ASN A 72 11.16 0.25 1.32
CA ASN A 72 11.44 0.44 2.74
C ASN A 72 12.15 -0.82 3.23
N GLY A 73 13.48 -0.74 3.37
CA GLY A 73 14.26 -1.93 3.66
C GLY A 73 14.21 -2.90 2.50
N GLN A 74 13.69 -4.07 2.73
CA GLN A 74 13.48 -5.08 1.68
C GLN A 74 12.07 -5.07 1.14
N ASN A 75 11.19 -4.24 1.69
CA ASN A 75 9.78 -4.26 1.33
C ASN A 75 9.47 -3.27 0.23
N ILE A 76 8.65 -3.70 -0.72
CA ILE A 76 8.10 -2.83 -1.74
C ILE A 76 6.78 -2.30 -1.20
N MET A 77 6.65 -0.97 -1.21
CA MET A 77 5.49 -0.29 -0.65
C MET A 77 4.71 0.39 -1.75
N LEU A 78 3.40 0.45 -1.58
CA LEU A 78 2.53 1.30 -2.40
C LEU A 78 1.86 2.27 -1.45
N SER A 79 2.07 3.56 -1.67
CA SER A 79 1.61 4.58 -0.74
C SER A 79 0.66 5.56 -1.40
N GLN A 80 -0.23 6.11 -0.59
CA GLN A 80 -1.18 7.12 -1.03
C GLN A 80 -1.15 8.28 -0.05
N LEU A 81 -1.16 9.50 -0.58
CA LEU A 81 -1.11 10.70 0.22
C LEU A 81 -2.38 11.50 -0.03
N VAL A 82 -3.07 11.88 1.04
CA VAL A 82 -4.32 12.63 0.94
C VAL A 82 -4.28 13.77 1.95
N TYR A 83 -4.68 14.96 1.52
CA TYR A 83 -4.83 16.09 2.42
C TYR A 83 -6.17 15.95 3.13
N ASP A 84 -6.20 16.17 4.45
CA ASP A 84 -7.40 15.85 5.23
C ASP A 84 -8.61 16.72 4.84
N ASP A 85 -8.37 17.93 4.35
CA ASP A 85 -9.48 18.78 3.90
C ASP A 85 -10.24 18.18 2.72
N ASP A 86 -9.57 17.31 1.97
CA ASP A 86 -10.19 16.68 0.79
C ASP A 86 -10.84 15.36 1.12
N LEU A 87 -10.80 14.95 2.39
CA LEU A 87 -11.25 13.61 2.76
C LEU A 87 -12.62 13.66 3.43
N THR A 88 -13.55 12.93 2.86
CA THR A 88 -14.85 12.67 3.47
C THR A 88 -14.96 11.17 3.66
N VAL A 89 -16.01 10.73 4.34
CA VAL A 89 -16.25 9.29 4.48
C VAL A 89 -16.37 8.64 3.09
N GLU A 90 -17.07 9.33 2.20
CA GLU A 90 -17.31 8.80 0.87
C GLU A 90 -16.04 8.74 0.04
N THR A 91 -15.28 9.84 -0.03
CA THR A 91 -14.05 9.86 -0.80
C THR A 91 -13.00 8.97 -0.17
N GLY A 92 -12.98 8.88 1.15
CA GLY A 92 -12.04 7.99 1.84
C GLY A 92 -12.27 6.53 1.50
N SER A 93 -13.55 6.11 1.44
CA SER A 93 -13.86 4.74 1.08
C SER A 93 -13.40 4.42 -0.33
N ILE A 94 -13.59 5.36 -1.26
CA ILE A 94 -13.16 5.17 -2.64
C ILE A 94 -11.65 5.10 -2.73
N LEU A 95 -10.95 6.04 -2.07
CA LEU A 95 -9.50 6.11 -2.17
C LEU A 95 -8.84 4.87 -1.57
N PHE A 96 -9.25 4.46 -0.38
CA PHE A 96 -8.63 3.32 0.26
C PHE A 96 -9.03 2.02 -0.41
N GLY A 97 -10.25 1.94 -0.95
CA GLY A 97 -10.66 0.81 -1.76
C GLY A 97 -9.79 0.65 -2.99
N ASN A 98 -9.46 1.77 -3.65
CA ASN A 98 -8.57 1.73 -4.80
C ASN A 98 -7.16 1.31 -4.41
N LEU A 99 -6.68 1.75 -3.24
CA LEU A 99 -5.37 1.35 -2.77
C LEU A 99 -5.31 -0.16 -2.54
N PHE A 100 -6.33 -0.74 -1.91
CA PHE A 100 -6.39 -2.18 -1.72
C PHE A 100 -6.38 -2.93 -3.05
N LYS A 101 -7.18 -2.46 -4.02
CA LYS A 101 -7.24 -3.11 -5.32
C LYS A 101 -5.90 -3.05 -6.05
N LYS A 102 -5.26 -1.88 -6.03
CA LYS A 102 -3.97 -1.73 -6.69
C LYS A 102 -2.90 -2.55 -5.99
N ALA A 103 -2.93 -2.58 -4.66
CA ALA A 103 -1.96 -3.36 -3.91
C ALA A 103 -2.05 -4.83 -4.28
N ASP A 104 -3.27 -5.37 -4.34
CA ASP A 104 -3.46 -6.76 -4.69
C ASP A 104 -3.01 -7.04 -6.12
N HIS A 105 -3.37 -6.16 -7.04
CA HIS A 105 -3.02 -6.32 -8.44
C HIS A 105 -1.50 -6.35 -8.64
N TYR A 106 -0.80 -5.39 -8.07
CA TYR A 106 0.65 -5.29 -8.27
C TYR A 106 1.42 -6.34 -7.50
N ASP A 107 0.93 -6.71 -6.31
CA ASP A 107 1.57 -7.76 -5.53
C ASP A 107 1.64 -9.05 -6.34
N ASN A 108 0.52 -9.42 -6.96
CA ASN A 108 0.46 -10.64 -7.76
C ASN A 108 1.42 -10.58 -8.95
N ILE A 109 1.45 -9.45 -9.65
CA ILE A 109 2.33 -9.30 -10.80
C ILE A 109 3.79 -9.40 -10.38
N MET A 110 4.15 -8.74 -9.29
CA MET A 110 5.55 -8.72 -8.86
C MET A 110 6.01 -10.11 -8.41
N ILE A 111 5.15 -10.83 -7.72
CA ILE A 111 5.50 -12.17 -7.28
C ILE A 111 5.63 -13.12 -8.48
N GLU A 112 4.68 -13.06 -9.41
CA GLU A 112 4.63 -13.99 -10.51
C GLU A 112 5.62 -13.67 -11.62
N GLN A 113 5.84 -12.39 -11.89
CA GLN A 113 6.63 -12.00 -13.05
C GLN A 113 8.00 -11.45 -12.72
N HIS A 114 8.23 -11.05 -11.48
CA HIS A 114 9.49 -10.42 -11.08
C HIS A 114 10.17 -11.16 -9.94
N ALA A 115 9.66 -12.32 -9.58
CA ALA A 115 10.24 -13.16 -8.54
C ALA A 115 10.36 -12.48 -7.18
N CYS A 116 9.50 -11.52 -6.91
CA CYS A 116 9.44 -10.89 -5.60
C CYS A 116 8.96 -11.90 -4.56
N ILE A 117 9.42 -11.73 -3.35
CA ILE A 117 9.18 -12.69 -2.28
C ILE A 117 7.93 -12.28 -1.53
N PRO A 118 6.93 -13.17 -1.41
CA PRO A 118 5.70 -12.83 -0.70
C PRO A 118 5.98 -12.51 0.76
N ASN A 119 5.21 -11.57 1.30
CA ASN A 119 5.26 -11.31 2.72
C ASN A 119 4.62 -12.46 3.47
N ASN A 120 5.29 -12.87 4.56
CA ASN A 120 4.79 -13.95 5.35
C ASN A 120 4.19 -13.38 6.61
N ARG A 121 3.07 -12.69 6.46
CA ARG A 121 2.48 -12.04 7.59
C ARG A 121 1.53 -12.87 8.34
N GLU A 122 1.06 -13.93 7.79
CA GLU A 122 0.16 -14.69 8.44
C GLU A 122 0.72 -15.63 9.26
N ASN A 123 0.46 -16.12 9.84
CA ASN A 123 0.96 -17.05 10.65
C ASN A 123 0.50 -17.00 11.77
#